data_40bc3d55f6fe8f41d5aafe3048c665ff
#
_entry.id   40bc3d55f6fe8f41d5aafe3048c665ff
#
_cell.length_a   1.000
_cell.length_b   1.000
_cell.length_c   1.000
_cell.angle_alpha   90.00
_cell.angle_beta   90.00
_cell.angle_gamma   90.00
#
_symmetry.space_group_name_H-M   'P 1'
#
loop_
_entity.id
_entity.type
_entity.pdbx_description
1 polymer ?
#
loop_
_entity_poly.entity_id
_entity_poly.type
_entity_poly.pdbx_seq_one_letter_code
_entity_poly.pdbx_strand_id
1 'polypeptide(L)'
;MDQETLIINDMKKLGFSEYECKAYLKLLEDFPLNGYTLSQKSGIPRSRIYEVLKNLMEKQMVFEQIREKNKLYYPLDPDVFVSKAKAHYGDVFLNISQFAGKLYKEKKKDDKLVVIQGRKNIIRFLNHLIRGAKKRIALSVWEEEIKELTRELDEALTRGVVLRGIYFGENIPYDTLVPHRRMKRYMAEKTERYMSIIIDGAHSISGIVSRGEDSKVTWAQDEGFIEISEDYIA
;
A
#
# COMPACT_ATOMS: atom_id res chain seq x y z
N MET A 1 7.07 20.83 4.64
CA MET A 1 5.65 20.69 5.03
C MET A 1 5.66 20.59 6.54
N ASP A 2 4.91 21.42 7.24
CA ASP A 2 4.94 21.41 8.69
C ASP A 2 4.20 20.16 9.25
N GLN A 3 4.49 19.81 10.50
CA GLN A 3 3.97 18.59 11.13
C GLN A 3 2.44 18.61 11.29
N GLU A 4 1.86 19.80 11.53
CA GLU A 4 0.40 19.97 11.63
C GLU A 4 -0.30 19.67 10.29
N THR A 5 0.26 20.15 9.19
CA THR A 5 -0.26 19.85 7.83
C THR A 5 -0.23 18.36 7.52
N LEU A 6 0.82 17.64 7.95
CA LEU A 6 0.91 16.19 7.78
C LEU A 6 -0.20 15.45 8.54
N ILE A 7 -0.40 15.80 9.82
CA ILE A 7 -1.43 15.20 10.67
C ILE A 7 -2.83 15.47 10.11
N ILE A 8 -3.12 16.70 9.68
CA ILE A 8 -4.40 17.06 9.05
C ILE A 8 -4.64 16.19 7.81
N ASN A 9 -3.64 16.01 6.95
CA ASN A 9 -3.76 15.19 5.75
C ASN A 9 -4.03 13.72 6.09
N ASP A 10 -3.43 13.18 7.14
CA ASP A 10 -3.65 11.80 7.57
C ASP A 10 -5.05 11.64 8.20
N MET A 11 -5.50 12.57 9.02
CA MET A 11 -6.87 12.56 9.55
C MET A 11 -7.93 12.67 8.44
N LYS A 12 -7.67 13.46 7.39
CA LYS A 12 -8.57 13.56 6.21
C LYS A 12 -8.71 12.21 5.50
N LYS A 13 -7.66 11.37 5.44
CA LYS A 13 -7.75 9.99 4.91
C LYS A 13 -8.68 9.10 5.76
N LEU A 14 -8.87 9.42 7.03
CA LEU A 14 -9.80 8.75 7.94
C LEU A 14 -11.22 9.35 7.90
N GLY A 15 -11.52 10.25 6.97
CA GLY A 15 -12.85 10.83 6.79
C GLY A 15 -13.16 12.06 7.64
N PHE A 16 -12.14 12.75 8.15
CA PHE A 16 -12.32 14.04 8.82
C PHE A 16 -12.25 15.20 7.83
N SER A 17 -13.07 16.22 8.03
CA SER A 17 -12.94 17.49 7.31
C SER A 17 -11.76 18.30 7.85
N GLU A 18 -11.28 19.27 7.10
CA GLU A 18 -10.19 20.13 7.54
C GLU A 18 -10.54 20.91 8.82
N TYR A 19 -11.79 21.40 8.93
CA TYR A 19 -12.24 22.08 10.13
C TYR A 19 -12.34 21.16 11.35
N GLU A 20 -12.77 19.89 11.16
CA GLU A 20 -12.79 18.92 12.24
C GLU A 20 -11.37 18.63 12.74
N CYS A 21 -10.39 18.48 11.83
CA CYS A 21 -8.99 18.31 12.20
C CYS A 21 -8.47 19.52 13.01
N LYS A 22 -8.65 20.73 12.49
CA LYS A 22 -8.22 21.96 13.15
C LYS A 22 -8.85 22.14 14.54
N ALA A 23 -10.15 21.88 14.67
CA ALA A 23 -10.85 21.97 15.95
C ALA A 23 -10.32 20.96 16.98
N TYR A 24 -10.15 19.71 16.56
CA TYR A 24 -9.64 18.65 17.42
C TYR A 24 -8.20 18.91 17.87
N LEU A 25 -7.30 19.27 16.95
CA LEU A 25 -5.89 19.58 17.28
C LEU A 25 -5.81 20.78 18.22
N LYS A 26 -6.63 21.82 17.99
CA LYS A 26 -6.64 22.99 18.87
C LYS A 26 -7.21 22.70 20.26
N LEU A 27 -8.16 21.77 20.37
CA LEU A 27 -8.62 21.28 21.67
C LEU A 27 -7.52 20.47 22.38
N LEU A 28 -6.69 19.68 21.68
CA LEU A 28 -5.59 18.96 22.29
C LEU A 28 -4.52 19.89 22.88
N GLU A 29 -4.31 21.06 22.28
CA GLU A 29 -3.38 22.07 22.81
C GLU A 29 -3.88 22.74 24.08
N ASP A 30 -5.21 22.95 24.16
CA ASP A 30 -5.80 23.70 25.27
C ASP A 30 -7.27 23.27 25.45
N PHE A 31 -7.52 22.53 26.50
CA PHE A 31 -8.86 22.07 26.90
C PHE A 31 -9.08 22.22 28.41
N PRO A 32 -10.32 22.49 28.86
CA PRO A 32 -11.52 22.61 28.06
C PRO A 32 -11.70 24.01 27.43
N LEU A 33 -12.28 24.06 26.24
CA LEU A 33 -12.65 25.29 25.56
C LEU A 33 -14.15 25.37 25.33
N ASN A 34 -14.74 26.62 25.38
CA ASN A 34 -16.07 26.84 24.84
C ASN A 34 -16.01 27.06 23.31
N GLY A 35 -17.16 26.94 22.63
CA GLY A 35 -17.20 27.05 21.17
C GLY A 35 -16.71 28.41 20.63
N TYR A 36 -16.90 29.48 21.38
CA TYR A 36 -16.41 30.81 20.99
C TYR A 36 -14.88 30.89 21.00
N THR A 37 -14.28 30.49 22.10
CA THR A 37 -12.81 30.50 22.25
C THR A 37 -12.17 29.53 21.25
N LEU A 38 -12.76 28.33 21.01
CA LEU A 38 -12.29 27.37 20.01
C LEU A 38 -12.35 27.97 18.60
N SER A 39 -13.44 28.67 18.23
CA SER A 39 -13.55 29.35 16.94
C SER A 39 -12.42 30.36 16.73
N GLN A 40 -12.13 31.17 17.75
CA GLN A 40 -11.02 32.14 17.65
C GLN A 40 -9.65 31.47 17.50
N LYS A 41 -9.36 30.44 18.31
CA LYS A 41 -8.06 29.77 18.33
C LYS A 41 -7.81 28.92 17.10
N SER A 42 -8.85 28.29 16.55
CA SER A 42 -8.75 27.40 15.38
C SER A 42 -8.89 28.13 14.03
N GLY A 43 -9.26 29.40 14.03
CA GLY A 43 -9.57 30.15 12.81
C GLY A 43 -10.84 29.69 12.08
N ILE A 44 -11.66 28.85 12.71
CA ILE A 44 -12.93 28.37 12.15
C ILE A 44 -14.00 29.41 12.34
N PRO A 45 -14.78 29.83 11.30
CA PRO A 45 -15.84 30.81 11.42
C PRO A 45 -16.87 30.43 12.51
N ARG A 46 -17.32 31.39 13.27
CA ARG A 46 -18.34 31.19 14.34
C ARG A 46 -19.61 30.50 13.82
N SER A 47 -20.01 30.81 12.61
CA SER A 47 -21.18 30.18 11.96
C SER A 47 -21.00 28.68 11.72
N ARG A 48 -19.76 28.19 11.70
CA ARG A 48 -19.41 26.78 11.40
C ARG A 48 -18.98 25.98 12.63
N ILE A 49 -18.46 26.61 13.68
CA ILE A 49 -17.86 25.93 14.81
C ILE A 49 -18.80 24.92 15.50
N TYR A 50 -20.07 25.28 15.66
CA TYR A 50 -21.03 24.40 16.33
C TYR A 50 -21.42 23.19 15.47
N GLU A 51 -21.46 23.35 14.16
CA GLU A 51 -21.62 22.21 13.23
C GLU A 51 -20.42 21.28 13.31
N VAL A 52 -19.20 21.84 13.30
CA VAL A 52 -17.95 21.07 13.43
C VAL A 52 -17.91 20.32 14.76
N LEU A 53 -18.25 20.98 15.86
CA LEU A 53 -18.31 20.33 17.18
C LEU A 53 -19.35 19.22 17.23
N LYS A 54 -20.53 19.42 16.63
CA LYS A 54 -21.56 18.39 16.53
C LYS A 54 -21.04 17.17 15.79
N ASN A 55 -20.41 17.35 14.63
CA ASN A 55 -19.84 16.26 13.84
C ASN A 55 -18.73 15.53 14.60
N LEU A 56 -17.86 16.25 15.32
CA LEU A 56 -16.83 15.64 16.18
C LEU A 56 -17.42 14.84 17.34
N MET A 57 -18.53 15.31 17.93
CA MET A 57 -19.24 14.55 18.97
C MET A 57 -19.92 13.30 18.39
N GLU A 58 -20.53 13.38 17.21
CA GLU A 58 -21.08 12.21 16.52
C GLU A 58 -19.99 11.17 16.19
N LYS A 59 -18.80 11.62 15.85
CA LYS A 59 -17.60 10.77 15.66
C LYS A 59 -16.94 10.35 16.98
N GLN A 60 -17.48 10.78 18.14
CA GLN A 60 -16.94 10.52 19.47
C GLN A 60 -15.48 10.99 19.66
N MET A 61 -15.11 12.06 18.97
CA MET A 61 -13.79 12.68 19.06
C MET A 61 -13.74 13.83 20.05
N VAL A 62 -14.90 14.36 20.43
CA VAL A 62 -15.07 15.48 21.37
C VAL A 62 -16.26 15.18 22.28
N PHE A 63 -16.13 15.56 23.54
CA PHE A 63 -17.18 15.47 24.54
C PHE A 63 -17.60 16.84 25.01
N GLU A 64 -18.90 17.04 25.27
CA GLU A 64 -19.47 18.26 25.83
C GLU A 64 -19.71 18.09 27.34
N GLN A 65 -19.30 19.05 28.12
CA GLN A 65 -19.69 19.20 29.53
C GLN A 65 -20.37 20.55 29.75
N ILE A 66 -21.50 20.53 30.42
CA ILE A 66 -22.22 21.76 30.81
C ILE A 66 -21.81 22.15 32.23
N ARG A 67 -21.20 23.34 32.41
CA ARG A 67 -20.87 23.92 33.70
C ARG A 67 -21.48 25.30 33.78
N GLU A 68 -22.30 25.58 34.82
CA GLU A 68 -22.88 26.90 35.09
C GLU A 68 -23.50 27.60 33.85
N LYS A 69 -24.24 26.86 33.03
CA LYS A 69 -24.82 27.28 31.75
C LYS A 69 -23.82 27.43 30.57
N ASN A 70 -22.53 27.16 30.77
CA ASN A 70 -21.54 27.21 29.71
C ASN A 70 -21.26 25.80 29.19
N LYS A 71 -21.20 25.63 27.86
CA LYS A 71 -20.80 24.42 27.20
C LYS A 71 -19.27 24.42 27.02
N LEU A 72 -18.62 23.44 27.59
CA LEU A 72 -17.19 23.21 27.49
C LEU A 72 -16.93 21.92 26.73
N TYR A 73 -15.94 21.93 25.88
CA TYR A 73 -15.59 20.81 25.00
C TYR A 73 -14.22 20.24 25.36
N TYR A 74 -14.15 18.92 25.38
CA TYR A 74 -12.97 18.13 25.72
C TYR A 74 -12.65 17.20 24.55
N PRO A 75 -11.39 17.10 24.12
CA PRO A 75 -11.00 16.14 23.09
C PRO A 75 -10.98 14.71 23.64
N LEU A 76 -11.22 13.73 22.79
CA LEU A 76 -10.86 12.33 23.07
C LEU A 76 -9.33 12.23 23.10
N ASP A 77 -8.83 11.42 24.03
CA ASP A 77 -7.41 11.08 24.08
C ASP A 77 -6.92 10.48 22.75
N PRO A 78 -5.79 10.96 22.19
CA PRO A 78 -5.26 10.48 20.91
C PRO A 78 -4.98 8.98 20.85
N ASP A 79 -4.50 8.37 21.94
CA ASP A 79 -4.20 6.93 21.97
C ASP A 79 -5.49 6.11 21.94
N VAL A 80 -6.54 6.60 22.61
CA VAL A 80 -7.88 5.99 22.55
C VAL A 80 -8.46 6.13 21.15
N PHE A 81 -8.30 7.30 20.49
CA PHE A 81 -8.71 7.48 19.10
C PHE A 81 -8.02 6.51 18.15
N VAL A 82 -6.68 6.43 18.21
CA VAL A 82 -5.90 5.55 17.34
C VAL A 82 -6.28 4.08 17.57
N SER A 83 -6.47 3.66 18.82
CA SER A 83 -6.90 2.30 19.14
C SER A 83 -8.28 1.97 18.56
N LYS A 84 -9.27 2.86 18.74
CA LYS A 84 -10.61 2.69 18.16
C LYS A 84 -10.58 2.64 16.62
N ALA A 85 -9.80 3.53 15.98
CA ALA A 85 -9.67 3.56 14.53
C ALA A 85 -9.06 2.24 14.01
N LYS A 86 -7.98 1.75 14.63
CA LYS A 86 -7.35 0.47 14.26
C LYS A 86 -8.33 -0.71 14.38
N ALA A 87 -9.11 -0.78 15.46
CA ALA A 87 -10.10 -1.84 15.65
C ALA A 87 -11.18 -1.76 14.57
N HIS A 88 -11.78 -0.57 14.35
CA HIS A 88 -12.83 -0.36 13.35
C HIS A 88 -12.39 -0.75 11.93
N TYR A 89 -11.24 -0.23 11.48
CA TYR A 89 -10.72 -0.57 10.15
C TYR A 89 -10.28 -2.03 10.06
N GLY A 90 -9.80 -2.64 11.15
CA GLY A 90 -9.51 -4.06 11.23
C GLY A 90 -10.75 -4.91 10.94
N ASP A 91 -11.87 -4.60 11.56
CA ASP A 91 -13.15 -5.28 11.34
C ASP A 91 -13.67 -5.07 9.91
N VAL A 92 -13.58 -3.85 9.38
CA VAL A 92 -13.95 -3.53 7.99
C VAL A 92 -13.14 -4.37 7.01
N PHE A 93 -11.82 -4.42 7.17
CA PHE A 93 -10.94 -5.22 6.30
C PHE A 93 -11.22 -6.72 6.42
N LEU A 94 -11.48 -7.22 7.63
CA LEU A 94 -11.84 -8.62 7.85
C LEU A 94 -13.14 -8.98 7.11
N ASN A 95 -14.18 -8.17 7.25
CA ASN A 95 -15.47 -8.38 6.59
C ASN A 95 -15.34 -8.36 5.06
N ILE A 96 -14.61 -7.35 4.52
CA ILE A 96 -14.35 -7.27 3.07
C ILE A 96 -13.58 -8.52 2.60
N SER A 97 -12.53 -8.92 3.31
CA SER A 97 -11.70 -10.07 2.95
C SER A 97 -12.52 -11.37 2.94
N GLN A 98 -13.35 -11.59 3.96
CA GLN A 98 -14.18 -12.78 4.06
C GLN A 98 -15.21 -12.85 2.95
N PHE A 99 -15.96 -11.77 2.72
CA PHE A 99 -17.03 -11.76 1.72
C PHE A 99 -16.48 -11.75 0.29
N ALA A 100 -15.59 -10.82 -0.05
CA ALA A 100 -15.00 -10.74 -1.38
C ALA A 100 -14.11 -11.96 -1.68
N GLY A 101 -13.40 -12.49 -0.67
CA GLY A 101 -12.61 -13.70 -0.80
C GLY A 101 -13.46 -14.93 -1.12
N LYS A 102 -14.67 -15.04 -0.53
CA LYS A 102 -15.64 -16.12 -0.86
C LYS A 102 -16.11 -15.99 -2.30
N LEU A 103 -16.58 -14.81 -2.71
CA LEU A 103 -17.02 -14.56 -4.09
C LEU A 103 -15.91 -14.83 -5.12
N TYR A 104 -14.67 -14.45 -4.80
CA TYR A 104 -13.54 -14.69 -5.68
C TYR A 104 -13.21 -16.17 -5.83
N LYS A 105 -13.26 -16.95 -4.74
CA LYS A 105 -13.01 -18.40 -4.75
C LYS A 105 -14.08 -19.18 -5.51
N GLU A 106 -15.34 -18.76 -5.43
CA GLU A 106 -16.44 -19.39 -6.17
C GLU A 106 -16.28 -19.27 -7.68
N LYS A 107 -15.59 -18.24 -8.18
CA LYS A 107 -15.28 -18.03 -9.60
C LYS A 107 -13.91 -18.53 -10.04
N LYS A 108 -13.07 -19.05 -9.13
CA LYS A 108 -11.68 -19.44 -9.42
C LYS A 108 -11.54 -20.79 -10.14
N LYS A 109 -12.52 -21.22 -10.93
CA LYS A 109 -12.45 -22.47 -11.70
C LYS A 109 -11.78 -22.33 -13.07
N ASP A 110 -11.44 -21.12 -13.52
CA ASP A 110 -10.80 -20.91 -14.81
C ASP A 110 -9.34 -20.46 -14.62
N ASP A 111 -8.42 -21.15 -15.29
CA ASP A 111 -7.02 -20.78 -15.44
C ASP A 111 -6.93 -19.35 -15.97
N LYS A 112 -6.45 -18.43 -15.15
CA LYS A 112 -6.47 -17.00 -15.50
C LYS A 112 -5.16 -16.59 -16.12
N LEU A 113 -5.24 -16.18 -17.39
CA LEU A 113 -4.21 -15.40 -18.05
C LEU A 113 -4.68 -13.94 -18.11
N VAL A 114 -4.01 -13.06 -17.39
CA VAL A 114 -4.37 -11.63 -17.34
C VAL A 114 -3.20 -10.81 -17.87
N VAL A 115 -3.48 -9.92 -18.82
CA VAL A 115 -2.50 -8.98 -19.33
C VAL A 115 -2.50 -7.71 -18.48
N ILE A 116 -1.33 -7.35 -17.94
CA ILE A 116 -1.11 -6.10 -17.21
C ILE A 116 -0.31 -5.17 -18.12
N GLN A 117 -0.83 -3.97 -18.36
CA GLN A 117 -0.22 -2.97 -19.22
C GLN A 117 0.27 -1.76 -18.42
N GLY A 118 1.37 -1.16 -18.90
CA GLY A 118 2.01 0.01 -18.32
C GLY A 118 3.05 -0.33 -17.25
N ARG A 119 4.29 0.16 -17.43
CA ARG A 119 5.41 -0.14 -16.52
C ARG A 119 5.07 0.14 -15.05
N LYS A 120 4.47 1.29 -14.76
CA LYS A 120 4.11 1.65 -13.37
C LYS A 120 3.11 0.67 -12.74
N ASN A 121 2.14 0.21 -13.52
CA ASN A 121 1.15 -0.76 -13.05
C ASN A 121 1.80 -2.12 -12.81
N ILE A 122 2.70 -2.55 -13.72
CA ILE A 122 3.45 -3.81 -13.61
C ILE A 122 4.30 -3.80 -12.34
N ILE A 123 5.12 -2.78 -12.12
CA ILE A 123 5.98 -2.68 -10.93
C ILE A 123 5.15 -2.63 -9.63
N ARG A 124 4.06 -1.85 -9.61
CA ARG A 124 3.17 -1.81 -8.45
C ARG A 124 2.55 -3.17 -8.14
N PHE A 125 2.13 -3.89 -9.17
CA PHE A 125 1.56 -5.23 -9.03
C PHE A 125 2.59 -6.24 -8.51
N LEU A 126 3.81 -6.22 -9.06
CA LEU A 126 4.92 -7.05 -8.59
C LEU A 126 5.25 -6.77 -7.13
N ASN A 127 5.39 -5.51 -6.74
CA ASN A 127 5.62 -5.12 -5.36
C ASN A 127 4.52 -5.64 -4.41
N HIS A 128 3.27 -5.63 -4.85
CA HIS A 128 2.16 -6.20 -4.08
C HIS A 128 2.32 -7.72 -3.89
N LEU A 129 2.66 -8.46 -4.94
CA LEU A 129 2.84 -9.90 -4.87
C LEU A 129 4.08 -10.29 -4.03
N ILE A 130 5.21 -9.58 -4.20
CA ILE A 130 6.44 -9.81 -3.44
C ILE A 130 6.22 -9.60 -1.94
N ARG A 131 5.44 -8.60 -1.54
CA ARG A 131 5.04 -8.41 -0.13
C ARG A 131 4.25 -9.59 0.43
N GLY A 132 3.45 -10.25 -0.41
CA GLY A 132 2.66 -11.43 -0.04
C GLY A 132 3.43 -12.74 -0.07
N ALA A 133 4.64 -12.78 -0.60
CA ALA A 133 5.46 -13.98 -0.76
C ALA A 133 5.80 -14.63 0.60
N LYS A 134 5.70 -15.97 0.65
CA LYS A 134 5.86 -16.77 1.88
C LYS A 134 6.95 -17.83 1.78
N LYS A 135 7.28 -18.29 0.57
CA LYS A 135 8.18 -19.43 0.36
C LYS A 135 9.38 -19.07 -0.50
N ARG A 136 9.14 -18.71 -1.76
CA ARG A 136 10.20 -18.50 -2.75
C ARG A 136 9.81 -17.48 -3.82
N ILE A 137 10.82 -16.79 -4.33
CA ILE A 137 10.74 -15.94 -5.51
C ILE A 137 11.82 -16.39 -6.47
N ALA A 138 11.44 -16.82 -7.69
CA ALA A 138 12.35 -17.09 -8.78
C ALA A 138 12.19 -15.99 -9.82
N LEU A 139 13.30 -15.40 -10.30
CA LEU A 139 13.23 -14.28 -11.21
C LEU A 139 14.31 -14.30 -12.30
N SER A 140 13.93 -13.75 -13.44
CA SER A 140 14.83 -13.38 -14.53
C SER A 140 14.57 -11.88 -14.78
N VAL A 141 15.52 -11.01 -14.38
CA VAL A 141 15.26 -9.58 -14.23
C VAL A 141 16.48 -8.73 -14.61
N TRP A 142 16.24 -7.52 -15.07
CA TRP A 142 17.27 -6.57 -15.41
C TRP A 142 17.57 -5.60 -14.25
N GLU A 143 18.72 -4.96 -14.32
CA GLU A 143 19.18 -4.01 -13.32
C GLU A 143 18.19 -2.87 -13.06
N GLU A 144 17.54 -2.37 -14.10
CA GLU A 144 16.57 -1.28 -13.99
C GLU A 144 15.30 -1.69 -13.25
N GLU A 145 14.83 -2.92 -13.49
CA GLU A 145 13.62 -3.43 -12.86
C GLU A 145 13.87 -3.84 -11.41
N ILE A 146 15.00 -4.49 -11.12
CA ILE A 146 15.28 -4.95 -9.75
C ILE A 146 15.43 -3.77 -8.77
N LYS A 147 15.97 -2.63 -9.22
CA LYS A 147 16.08 -1.42 -8.40
C LYS A 147 14.73 -0.92 -7.88
N GLU A 148 13.66 -1.09 -8.67
CA GLU A 148 12.30 -0.71 -8.29
C GLU A 148 11.61 -1.76 -7.40
N LEU A 149 12.19 -2.96 -7.27
CA LEU A 149 11.68 -4.07 -6.47
C LEU A 149 12.51 -4.32 -5.20
N THR A 150 13.70 -3.70 -5.07
CA THR A 150 14.68 -3.98 -4.03
C THR A 150 14.09 -3.94 -2.63
N ARG A 151 13.32 -2.89 -2.31
CA ARG A 151 12.74 -2.73 -0.98
C ARG A 151 11.87 -3.93 -0.58
N GLU A 152 10.96 -4.35 -1.44
CA GLU A 152 10.04 -5.45 -1.16
C GLU A 152 10.76 -6.80 -1.18
N LEU A 153 11.82 -6.95 -1.99
CA LEU A 153 12.68 -8.12 -1.99
C LEU A 153 13.47 -8.23 -0.68
N ASP A 154 14.05 -7.15 -0.19
CA ASP A 154 14.76 -7.12 1.10
C ASP A 154 13.85 -7.48 2.27
N GLU A 155 12.63 -6.91 2.28
CA GLU A 155 11.60 -7.25 3.27
C GLU A 155 11.19 -8.73 3.16
N ALA A 156 11.10 -9.30 1.94
CA ALA A 156 10.78 -10.72 1.74
C ALA A 156 11.92 -11.63 2.24
N LEU A 157 13.16 -11.30 1.95
CA LEU A 157 14.35 -12.02 2.46
C LEU A 157 14.39 -12.00 4.00
N THR A 158 14.09 -10.85 4.62
CA THR A 158 14.01 -10.75 6.08
C THR A 158 12.92 -11.66 6.68
N ARG A 159 11.84 -11.93 5.93
CA ARG A 159 10.81 -12.91 6.31
C ARG A 159 11.22 -14.37 6.07
N GLY A 160 12.41 -14.63 5.51
CA GLY A 160 12.90 -15.98 5.19
C GLY A 160 12.44 -16.52 3.84
N VAL A 161 11.94 -15.66 2.95
CA VAL A 161 11.62 -16.05 1.56
C VAL A 161 12.90 -16.32 0.80
N VAL A 162 12.96 -17.45 0.07
CA VAL A 162 14.11 -17.81 -0.74
C VAL A 162 14.06 -17.07 -2.08
N LEU A 163 15.10 -16.29 -2.38
CA LEU A 163 15.28 -15.60 -3.66
C LEU A 163 16.32 -16.32 -4.51
N ARG A 164 16.04 -16.57 -5.78
CA ARG A 164 17.00 -17.10 -6.76
C ARG A 164 16.64 -16.64 -8.17
N GLY A 165 17.59 -16.70 -9.08
CA GLY A 165 17.29 -16.45 -10.49
C GLY A 165 18.45 -15.91 -11.30
N ILE A 166 18.10 -15.38 -12.47
CA ILE A 166 19.01 -14.85 -13.48
C ILE A 166 18.97 -13.32 -13.45
N TYR A 167 20.14 -12.71 -13.47
CA TYR A 167 20.29 -11.27 -13.44
C TYR A 167 20.98 -10.73 -14.70
N PHE A 168 20.43 -9.66 -15.25
CA PHE A 168 20.97 -8.92 -16.40
C PHE A 168 21.43 -7.53 -15.92
N GLY A 169 22.68 -7.43 -15.50
CA GLY A 169 23.31 -6.20 -15.02
C GLY A 169 24.74 -6.48 -14.57
N GLU A 170 25.49 -5.41 -14.27
CA GLU A 170 26.91 -5.53 -13.91
C GLU A 170 27.11 -5.82 -12.41
N ASN A 171 26.30 -5.16 -11.56
CA ASN A 171 26.41 -5.29 -10.11
C ASN A 171 25.29 -6.18 -9.57
N ILE A 172 25.62 -7.41 -9.24
CA ILE A 172 24.66 -8.39 -8.72
C ILE A 172 24.22 -7.97 -7.31
N PRO A 173 22.95 -7.68 -7.08
CA PRO A 173 22.50 -7.14 -5.79
C PRO A 173 22.30 -8.21 -4.70
N TYR A 174 22.19 -9.49 -5.09
CA TYR A 174 21.94 -10.61 -4.18
C TYR A 174 22.79 -11.81 -4.57
N ASP A 175 23.50 -12.43 -3.62
CA ASP A 175 24.40 -13.58 -3.84
C ASP A 175 23.69 -14.81 -4.43
N THR A 176 22.37 -14.88 -4.31
CA THR A 176 21.54 -15.98 -4.84
C THR A 176 21.15 -15.79 -6.30
N LEU A 177 21.54 -14.68 -6.92
CA LEU A 177 21.33 -14.42 -8.34
C LEU A 177 22.58 -14.75 -9.12
N VAL A 178 22.38 -15.33 -10.31
CA VAL A 178 23.46 -15.63 -11.23
C VAL A 178 23.43 -14.70 -12.45
N PRO A 179 24.57 -14.21 -12.94
CA PRO A 179 24.61 -13.40 -14.13
C PRO A 179 24.24 -14.24 -15.35
N HIS A 180 23.48 -13.67 -16.27
CA HIS A 180 23.15 -14.34 -17.51
C HIS A 180 24.43 -14.62 -18.33
N ARG A 181 24.69 -15.88 -18.67
CA ARG A 181 25.97 -16.35 -19.27
C ARG A 181 26.39 -15.61 -20.55
N ARG A 182 25.46 -15.08 -21.33
CA ARG A 182 25.71 -14.35 -22.58
C ARG A 182 25.19 -12.90 -22.52
N MET A 183 25.24 -12.28 -21.37
CA MET A 183 24.63 -10.98 -21.11
C MET A 183 25.02 -9.93 -22.17
N LYS A 184 26.31 -9.73 -22.44
CA LYS A 184 26.80 -8.74 -23.42
C LYS A 184 26.23 -8.96 -24.81
N ARG A 185 26.18 -10.21 -25.28
CA ARG A 185 25.62 -10.57 -26.59
C ARG A 185 24.11 -10.38 -26.58
N TYR A 186 23.43 -10.82 -25.53
CA TYR A 186 21.99 -10.70 -25.38
C TYR A 186 21.55 -9.21 -25.36
N MET A 187 22.27 -8.35 -24.64
CA MET A 187 22.02 -6.90 -24.62
C MET A 187 22.26 -6.22 -25.97
N ALA A 188 23.24 -6.72 -26.76
CA ALA A 188 23.51 -6.19 -28.10
C ALA A 188 22.45 -6.62 -29.14
N GLU A 189 21.89 -7.83 -28.99
CA GLU A 189 20.92 -8.40 -29.94
C GLU A 189 19.45 -8.02 -29.59
N LYS A 190 19.15 -7.72 -28.35
CA LYS A 190 17.79 -7.42 -27.88
C LYS A 190 17.63 -5.96 -27.55
N THR A 191 16.71 -5.31 -28.23
CA THR A 191 16.33 -3.92 -27.96
C THR A 191 15.35 -3.78 -26.79
N GLU A 192 14.80 -4.89 -26.31
CA GLU A 192 13.76 -4.92 -25.31
C GLU A 192 14.16 -5.79 -24.14
N ARG A 193 13.75 -5.37 -22.92
CA ARG A 193 13.95 -6.12 -21.71
C ARG A 193 12.73 -6.99 -21.42
N TYR A 194 12.97 -8.29 -21.44
CA TYR A 194 12.01 -9.30 -21.03
C TYR A 194 12.27 -9.65 -19.57
N MET A 195 11.21 -9.78 -18.82
CA MET A 195 11.24 -10.15 -17.41
C MET A 195 10.34 -11.36 -17.18
N SER A 196 10.77 -12.23 -16.27
CA SER A 196 9.92 -13.31 -15.73
C SER A 196 10.14 -13.41 -14.23
N ILE A 197 9.03 -13.39 -13.47
CA ILE A 197 9.05 -13.53 -12.01
C ILE A 197 7.99 -14.53 -11.60
N ILE A 198 8.40 -15.51 -10.77
CA ILE A 198 7.52 -16.53 -10.22
C ILE A 198 7.52 -16.39 -8.70
N ILE A 199 6.33 -16.34 -8.11
CA ILE A 199 6.16 -16.16 -6.67
C ILE A 199 5.40 -17.34 -6.09
N ASP A 200 6.02 -18.01 -5.11
CA ASP A 200 5.52 -19.16 -4.35
C ASP A 200 5.08 -20.37 -5.21
N GLY A 201 5.45 -20.42 -6.49
CA GLY A 201 4.93 -21.42 -7.44
C GLY A 201 3.43 -21.28 -7.69
N ALA A 202 2.87 -20.10 -7.47
CA ALA A 202 1.43 -19.80 -7.59
C ALA A 202 1.12 -18.63 -8.54
N HIS A 203 2.13 -17.83 -8.86
CA HIS A 203 2.01 -16.69 -9.75
C HIS A 203 3.20 -16.64 -10.69
N SER A 204 2.97 -16.60 -11.99
CA SER A 204 3.98 -16.29 -13.01
C SER A 204 3.66 -14.96 -13.67
N ILE A 205 4.62 -14.06 -13.75
CA ILE A 205 4.51 -12.76 -14.41
C ILE A 205 5.64 -12.65 -15.42
N SER A 206 5.31 -12.64 -16.69
CA SER A 206 6.31 -12.66 -17.77
C SER A 206 5.94 -11.73 -18.91
N GLY A 207 6.90 -11.00 -19.46
CA GLY A 207 6.70 -10.14 -20.61
C GLY A 207 7.72 -9.01 -20.75
N ILE A 208 7.36 -7.97 -21.51
CA ILE A 208 8.23 -6.85 -21.86
C ILE A 208 7.96 -5.67 -20.92
N VAL A 209 9.04 -5.13 -20.32
CA VAL A 209 8.94 -4.05 -19.32
C VAL A 209 9.68 -2.76 -19.72
N SER A 210 10.31 -2.73 -20.90
CA SER A 210 11.13 -1.61 -21.37
C SER A 210 10.39 -0.57 -22.21
N ARG A 211 9.09 -0.74 -22.47
CA ARG A 211 8.29 0.10 -23.36
C ARG A 211 7.48 1.21 -22.66
N GLY A 212 7.79 1.54 -21.40
CA GLY A 212 7.03 2.54 -20.65
C GLY A 212 5.55 2.15 -20.52
N GLU A 213 4.65 3.01 -20.97
CA GLU A 213 3.20 2.75 -20.92
C GLU A 213 2.75 1.60 -21.84
N ASP A 214 3.54 1.27 -22.87
CA ASP A 214 3.30 0.14 -23.78
C ASP A 214 3.89 -1.18 -23.28
N SER A 215 4.55 -1.17 -22.11
CA SER A 215 5.01 -2.38 -21.44
C SER A 215 3.83 -3.31 -21.15
N LYS A 216 4.02 -4.61 -21.40
CA LYS A 216 2.99 -5.64 -21.19
C LYS A 216 3.60 -6.88 -20.58
N VAL A 217 2.94 -7.40 -19.55
CA VAL A 217 3.24 -8.71 -18.98
C VAL A 217 1.96 -9.52 -18.88
N THR A 218 2.10 -10.84 -18.98
CA THR A 218 1.04 -11.79 -18.67
C THR A 218 1.22 -12.26 -17.25
N TRP A 219 0.18 -12.14 -16.43
CA TRP A 219 0.08 -12.79 -15.14
C TRP A 219 -0.72 -14.07 -15.28
N ALA A 220 -0.12 -15.17 -14.90
CA ALA A 220 -0.71 -16.50 -14.94
C ALA A 220 -0.75 -17.13 -13.55
N GLN A 221 -1.81 -17.89 -13.29
CA GLN A 221 -1.98 -18.76 -12.12
C GLN A 221 -2.22 -20.23 -12.56
N ASP A 222 -2.00 -20.52 -13.83
CA ASP A 222 -2.04 -21.85 -14.42
C ASP A 222 -0.75 -22.63 -14.09
N GLU A 223 -0.90 -23.87 -13.61
CA GLU A 223 0.24 -24.70 -13.17
C GLU A 223 1.21 -25.00 -14.31
N GLY A 224 0.70 -25.32 -15.51
CA GLY A 224 1.55 -25.64 -16.66
C GLY A 224 2.34 -24.42 -17.13
N PHE A 225 1.72 -23.23 -17.11
CA PHE A 225 2.42 -21.99 -17.46
C PHE A 225 3.50 -21.62 -16.43
N ILE A 226 3.23 -21.89 -15.15
CA ILE A 226 4.19 -21.66 -14.07
C ILE A 226 5.38 -22.61 -14.22
N GLU A 227 5.15 -23.90 -14.47
CA GLU A 227 6.19 -24.90 -14.63
C GLU A 227 7.12 -24.57 -15.80
N ILE A 228 6.57 -24.23 -16.97
CA ILE A 228 7.36 -23.76 -18.12
C ILE A 228 8.21 -22.53 -17.78
N SER A 229 7.63 -21.60 -17.01
CA SER A 229 8.34 -20.38 -16.60
C SER A 229 9.44 -20.67 -15.58
N GLU A 230 9.25 -21.65 -14.68
CA GLU A 230 10.27 -22.09 -13.71
C GLU A 230 11.45 -22.76 -14.43
N ASP A 231 11.18 -23.63 -15.39
CA ASP A 231 12.22 -24.30 -16.21
C ASP A 231 13.09 -23.31 -16.98
N TYR A 232 12.51 -22.17 -17.39
CA TYR A 232 13.26 -21.10 -18.04
C TYR A 232 14.23 -20.37 -17.10
N ILE A 233 13.91 -20.29 -15.80
CA ILE A 233 14.71 -19.56 -14.80
C ILE A 233 15.69 -20.50 -14.08
N ALA A 234 15.41 -21.80 -14.04
CA ALA A 234 16.25 -22.80 -13.38
C ALA A 234 17.58 -22.98 -14.10
#